data_c3c1d5128deb5ae720533d68d6d6fa16
#
_entry.id   c3c1d5128deb5ae720533d68d6d6fa16
#
_cell.length_a   1.000
_cell.length_b   1.000
_cell.length_c   1.000
_cell.angle_alpha   90.00
_cell.angle_beta   90.00
_cell.angle_gamma   90.00
#
_symmetry.space_group_name_H-M   'P 1'
#
loop_
_entity.id
_entity.type
_entity.pdbx_description
1 polymer ?
#
loop_
_entity_poly.entity_id
_entity_poly.type
_entity_poly.pdbx_seq_one_letter_code
_entity_poly.pdbx_strand_id
1 'polypeptide(L)'
;SFLITDPNEIEEERERATQGQKMRPFLRIEAGKVAKVIFRSVTPRFVYHQHYVKMGKQGEYHTCTQQPECPLCAVGKQARRTTKVVWEVVDLVGYVNKENKRIRYQVRFLELSGKFATQLKEVLADAKSNPKRYPLSKTPLLITKTGEQTSTAYNFRFGEPLEEIHPKLRKPEWISQEDVVEMYSPNESEMLRLAKRLGFDPSSDGDSSW
;
A
#
# COMPACT_ATOMS: atom_id res chain seq x y z
N SER A 1 36.29 3.47 2.26
CA SER A 1 35.75 2.91 1.02
C SER A 1 34.25 2.89 1.08
N PHE A 2 33.53 3.51 0.11
CA PHE A 2 32.07 3.57 0.07
C PHE A 2 31.43 2.37 -0.65
N LEU A 3 32.21 1.36 -0.97
CA LEU A 3 31.74 0.16 -1.64
C LEU A 3 31.95 -1.02 -0.70
N ILE A 4 30.85 -1.62 -0.28
CA ILE A 4 30.85 -2.93 0.37
C ILE A 4 31.10 -3.94 -0.76
N THR A 5 32.26 -4.55 -0.75
CA THR A 5 32.67 -5.51 -1.80
C THR A 5 32.79 -6.95 -1.28
N ASP A 6 32.71 -7.12 0.03
CA ASP A 6 32.69 -8.44 0.66
C ASP A 6 31.28 -9.05 0.48
N PRO A 7 31.17 -10.25 -0.11
CA PRO A 7 29.88 -10.93 -0.30
C PRO A 7 29.12 -11.17 1.02
N ASN A 8 29.82 -11.40 2.13
CA ASN A 8 29.18 -11.63 3.44
C ASN A 8 28.66 -10.33 4.01
N GLU A 9 29.39 -9.20 3.88
CA GLU A 9 28.90 -7.88 4.29
C GLU A 9 27.71 -7.42 3.43
N ILE A 10 27.70 -7.76 2.12
CA ILE A 10 26.56 -7.48 1.24
C ILE A 10 25.33 -8.28 1.68
N GLU A 11 25.50 -9.54 2.04
CA GLU A 11 24.38 -10.40 2.51
C GLU A 11 23.88 -9.93 3.88
N GLU A 12 24.76 -9.60 4.82
CA GLU A 12 24.40 -9.02 6.13
C GLU A 12 23.67 -7.68 6.00
N GLU A 13 24.13 -6.79 5.12
CA GLU A 13 23.45 -5.50 4.85
C GLU A 13 22.10 -5.72 4.21
N ARG A 14 21.98 -6.72 3.33
CA ARG A 14 20.72 -7.13 2.70
C ARG A 14 19.77 -7.75 3.72
N GLU A 15 20.27 -8.57 4.63
CA GLU A 15 19.48 -9.13 5.73
C GLU A 15 19.04 -8.05 6.72
N ARG A 16 19.91 -7.10 7.10
CA ARG A 16 19.55 -5.93 7.93
C ARG A 16 18.50 -5.06 7.26
N ALA A 17 18.66 -4.79 5.98
CA ALA A 17 17.67 -4.02 5.20
C ALA A 17 16.33 -4.77 5.09
N THR A 18 16.34 -6.11 5.12
CA THR A 18 15.11 -6.94 5.05
C THR A 18 14.49 -7.19 6.41
N GLN A 19 15.28 -7.28 7.48
CA GLN A 19 14.80 -7.49 8.85
C GLN A 19 14.20 -6.23 9.50
N GLY A 20 14.58 -5.04 9.03
CA GLY A 20 14.08 -3.76 9.57
C GLY A 20 12.73 -3.30 9.03
N GLN A 21 12.25 -3.83 7.90
CA GLN A 21 10.95 -3.45 7.36
C GLN A 21 9.90 -4.53 7.64
N LYS A 22 9.00 -4.26 8.59
CA LYS A 22 7.77 -5.06 8.73
C LYS A 22 7.09 -5.14 7.36
N MET A 23 6.93 -6.36 6.82
CA MET A 23 6.25 -6.55 5.54
C MET A 23 4.84 -5.97 5.62
N ARG A 24 4.56 -4.96 4.81
CA ARG A 24 3.23 -4.35 4.72
C ARG A 24 2.19 -5.43 4.40
N PRO A 25 1.15 -5.59 5.21
CA PRO A 25 0.15 -6.63 5.04
C PRO A 25 -0.85 -6.26 3.93
N PHE A 26 -0.38 -6.12 2.70
CA PHE A 26 -1.23 -5.79 1.56
C PHE A 26 -2.20 -6.90 1.18
N LEU A 27 -3.42 -6.49 0.85
CA LEU A 27 -4.36 -7.35 0.15
C LEU A 27 -3.90 -7.51 -1.30
N ARG A 28 -3.43 -8.70 -1.65
CA ARG A 28 -3.05 -9.03 -3.03
C ARG A 28 -4.27 -9.55 -3.78
N ILE A 29 -4.63 -8.86 -4.85
CA ILE A 29 -5.73 -9.26 -5.74
C ILE A 29 -5.11 -9.69 -7.07
N GLU A 30 -5.17 -10.98 -7.35
CA GLU A 30 -4.71 -11.56 -8.62
C GLU A 30 -5.72 -11.26 -9.72
N ALA A 31 -5.23 -11.08 -10.95
CA ALA A 31 -6.09 -10.90 -12.12
C ALA A 31 -7.01 -12.12 -12.33
N GLY A 32 -8.29 -11.89 -12.58
CA GLY A 32 -9.30 -12.94 -12.74
C GLY A 32 -9.77 -13.59 -11.43
N LYS A 33 -9.19 -13.23 -10.26
CA LYS A 33 -9.65 -13.70 -8.96
C LYS A 33 -10.55 -12.68 -8.28
N VAL A 34 -11.37 -13.17 -7.35
CA VAL A 34 -12.25 -12.35 -6.53
C VAL A 34 -11.69 -12.30 -5.11
N ALA A 35 -11.32 -11.11 -4.66
CA ALA A 35 -11.10 -10.88 -3.23
C ALA A 35 -12.45 -10.61 -2.56
N LYS A 36 -12.65 -11.15 -1.35
CA LYS A 36 -13.85 -10.98 -0.54
C LYS A 36 -13.43 -10.41 0.81
N VAL A 37 -13.84 -9.17 1.10
CA VAL A 37 -13.35 -8.44 2.27
C VAL A 37 -14.47 -7.78 3.06
N ILE A 38 -14.26 -7.64 4.37
CA ILE A 38 -15.07 -6.80 5.27
C ILE A 38 -14.28 -5.53 5.59
N PHE A 39 -14.91 -4.37 5.46
CA PHE A 39 -14.28 -3.10 5.76
C PHE A 39 -14.37 -2.75 7.25
N ARG A 40 -13.31 -2.17 7.80
CA ARG A 40 -13.32 -1.55 9.12
C ARG A 40 -14.23 -0.33 9.14
N SER A 41 -14.14 0.49 8.10
CA SER A 41 -14.84 1.76 7.96
C SER A 41 -15.03 2.10 6.49
N VAL A 42 -16.07 2.87 6.17
CA VAL A 42 -16.23 3.51 4.85
C VAL A 42 -15.15 4.56 4.59
N THR A 43 -14.61 5.16 5.66
CA THR A 43 -13.55 6.16 5.59
C THR A 43 -12.19 5.48 5.43
N PRO A 44 -11.33 5.97 4.54
CA PRO A 44 -9.97 5.48 4.46
C PRO A 44 -9.24 5.60 5.81
N ARG A 45 -8.33 4.68 6.09
CA ARG A 45 -7.49 4.71 7.29
C ARG A 45 -6.52 5.89 7.22
N PHE A 46 -5.87 6.06 6.06
CA PHE A 46 -4.96 7.17 5.77
C PHE A 46 -4.74 7.32 4.26
N VAL A 47 -4.10 8.42 3.91
CA VAL A 47 -3.64 8.72 2.55
C VAL A 47 -2.16 9.04 2.62
N TYR A 48 -1.38 8.56 1.66
CA TYR A 48 0.02 8.89 1.56
C TYR A 48 0.45 9.08 0.10
N HIS A 49 1.63 9.65 -0.09
CA HIS A 49 2.25 9.75 -1.39
C HIS A 49 3.44 8.80 -1.48
N GLN A 50 3.65 8.27 -2.67
CA GLN A 50 4.83 7.48 -2.98
C GLN A 50 5.43 7.92 -4.30
N HIS A 51 6.74 7.76 -4.43
CA HIS A 51 7.46 7.91 -5.68
C HIS A 51 7.71 6.55 -6.31
N TYR A 52 7.55 6.49 -7.62
CA TYR A 52 8.04 5.38 -8.42
C TYR A 52 9.29 5.84 -9.15
N VAL A 53 10.41 5.19 -8.86
CA VAL A 53 11.71 5.46 -9.47
C VAL A 53 12.09 4.26 -10.32
N LYS A 54 12.31 4.48 -11.62
CA LYS A 54 12.76 3.43 -12.54
C LYS A 54 14.26 3.54 -12.73
N MET A 55 15.00 2.51 -12.30
CA MET A 55 16.43 2.40 -12.50
C MET A 55 16.73 1.18 -13.38
N GLY A 56 17.02 1.43 -14.66
CA GLY A 56 17.23 0.35 -15.63
C GLY A 56 15.95 -0.45 -15.90
N LYS A 57 16.02 -1.77 -15.70
CA LYS A 57 14.87 -2.69 -15.89
C LYS A 57 13.95 -2.81 -14.68
N GLN A 58 14.38 -2.39 -13.51
CA GLN A 58 13.63 -2.49 -12.26
C GLN A 58 13.11 -1.12 -11.83
N GLY A 59 12.00 -1.11 -11.11
CA GLY A 59 11.42 0.09 -10.53
C GLY A 59 11.08 -0.16 -9.07
N GLU A 60 11.29 0.87 -8.25
CA GLU A 60 11.11 0.83 -6.81
C GLU A 60 10.12 1.90 -6.36
N TYR A 61 9.44 1.63 -5.25
CA TYR A 61 8.48 2.55 -4.65
C TYR A 61 9.00 3.05 -3.30
N HIS A 62 9.04 4.36 -3.13
CA HIS A 62 9.49 5.02 -1.91
C HIS A 62 8.39 5.92 -1.37
N THR A 63 8.10 5.83 -0.07
CA THR A 63 7.14 6.73 0.59
C THR A 63 7.68 8.16 0.56
N CYS A 64 6.88 9.11 0.08
CA CYS A 64 7.25 10.52 0.03
C CYS A 64 7.25 11.14 1.43
N THR A 65 8.23 11.98 1.76
CA THR A 65 8.25 12.73 3.02
C THR A 65 7.15 13.78 3.11
N GLN A 66 6.49 14.11 1.98
CA GLN A 66 5.47 15.18 1.85
C GLN A 66 5.96 16.59 2.23
N GLN A 67 7.24 16.77 2.41
CA GLN A 67 7.84 18.06 2.70
C GLN A 67 8.27 18.77 1.41
N PRO A 68 8.38 20.11 1.41
CA PRO A 68 8.92 20.86 0.27
C PRO A 68 10.28 20.34 -0.18
N GLU A 69 11.07 19.83 0.77
CA GLU A 69 12.42 19.32 0.56
C GLU A 69 12.50 17.82 0.24
N CYS A 70 11.40 17.17 -0.17
CA CYS A 70 11.48 15.76 -0.56
C CYS A 70 12.43 15.60 -1.76
N PRO A 71 13.56 14.89 -1.62
CA PRO A 71 14.58 14.82 -2.68
C PRO A 71 14.04 14.23 -3.98
N LEU A 72 13.12 13.26 -3.88
CA LEU A 72 12.48 12.65 -5.05
C LEU A 72 11.42 13.55 -5.70
N CYS A 73 10.81 14.48 -4.95
CA CYS A 73 9.93 15.51 -5.54
C CYS A 73 10.74 16.48 -6.41
N ALA A 74 11.95 16.85 -5.97
CA ALA A 74 12.83 17.76 -6.70
C ALA A 74 13.31 17.19 -8.06
N VAL A 75 13.44 15.87 -8.18
CA VAL A 75 13.81 15.19 -9.43
C VAL A 75 12.71 15.25 -10.50
N GLY A 76 11.48 15.52 -10.12
CA GLY A 76 10.35 15.71 -11.03
C GLY A 76 9.91 14.42 -11.76
N LYS A 77 9.88 14.48 -13.10
CA LYS A 77 9.31 13.37 -13.93
C LYS A 77 10.02 12.02 -13.78
N GLN A 78 11.28 12.00 -13.37
CA GLN A 78 12.07 10.78 -13.19
C GLN A 78 11.67 9.99 -11.94
N ALA A 79 11.06 10.68 -10.95
CA ALA A 79 10.53 10.09 -9.74
C ALA A 79 9.02 10.36 -9.64
N ARG A 80 8.23 9.66 -10.45
CA ARG A 80 6.78 9.90 -10.57
C ARG A 80 6.08 9.77 -9.23
N ARG A 81 5.47 10.86 -8.75
CA ARG A 81 4.66 10.87 -7.54
C ARG A 81 3.25 10.34 -7.79
N THR A 82 2.76 9.50 -6.88
CA THR A 82 1.42 8.92 -6.92
C THR A 82 0.80 8.97 -5.52
N THR A 83 -0.46 9.39 -5.45
CA THR A 83 -1.23 9.35 -4.21
C THR A 83 -1.88 7.99 -4.02
N LYS A 84 -1.77 7.44 -2.83
CA LYS A 84 -2.39 6.20 -2.39
C LYS A 84 -3.40 6.47 -1.30
N VAL A 85 -4.54 5.81 -1.40
CA VAL A 85 -5.60 5.80 -0.39
C VAL A 85 -5.68 4.40 0.17
N VAL A 86 -5.66 4.28 1.48
CA VAL A 86 -5.52 3.00 2.19
C VAL A 86 -6.73 2.77 3.09
N TRP A 87 -7.35 1.61 2.93
CA TRP A 87 -8.38 1.08 3.83
C TRP A 87 -7.86 -0.14 4.57
N GLU A 88 -8.30 -0.29 5.81
CA GLU A 88 -8.16 -1.54 6.53
C GLU A 88 -9.35 -2.45 6.27
N VAL A 89 -9.07 -3.68 5.91
CA VAL A 89 -10.06 -4.69 5.58
C VAL A 89 -9.71 -6.04 6.22
N VAL A 90 -10.71 -6.87 6.46
CA VAL A 90 -10.49 -8.27 6.82
C VAL A 90 -10.64 -9.14 5.58
N ASP A 91 -9.59 -9.87 5.20
CA ASP A 91 -9.59 -10.78 4.07
C ASP A 91 -10.30 -12.09 4.44
N LEU A 92 -11.43 -12.37 3.78
CA LEU A 92 -12.24 -13.57 4.00
C LEU A 92 -11.74 -14.78 3.21
N VAL A 93 -11.07 -14.56 2.09
CA VAL A 93 -10.55 -15.63 1.23
C VAL A 93 -9.23 -16.16 1.77
N GLY A 94 -8.37 -15.23 2.18
CA GLY A 94 -7.05 -15.54 2.71
C GLY A 94 -6.07 -16.04 1.64
N TYR A 95 -4.96 -16.56 2.11
CA TYR A 95 -3.90 -17.12 1.28
C TYR A 95 -3.42 -18.45 1.87
N VAL A 96 -2.74 -19.22 1.04
CA VAL A 96 -2.06 -20.45 1.48
C VAL A 96 -0.62 -20.09 1.83
N ASN A 97 -0.20 -20.39 3.06
CA ASN A 97 1.16 -20.11 3.52
C ASN A 97 2.15 -21.19 3.01
N LYS A 98 3.44 -21.03 3.33
CA LYS A 98 4.50 -21.98 2.93
C LYS A 98 4.30 -23.41 3.48
N GLU A 99 3.49 -23.56 4.54
CA GLU A 99 3.15 -24.83 5.16
C GLU A 99 1.84 -25.45 4.59
N ASN A 100 1.36 -24.97 3.45
CA ASN A 100 0.09 -25.35 2.83
C ASN A 100 -1.16 -25.13 3.71
N LYS A 101 -1.06 -24.29 4.75
CA LYS A 101 -2.21 -23.91 5.58
C LYS A 101 -2.89 -22.68 5.02
N ARG A 102 -4.21 -22.71 4.91
CA ARG A 102 -4.99 -21.54 4.52
C ARG A 102 -5.20 -20.61 5.71
N ILE A 103 -4.69 -19.39 5.58
CA ILE A 103 -4.81 -18.32 6.57
C ILE A 103 -5.91 -17.37 6.13
N ARG A 104 -6.98 -17.27 6.91
CA ARG A 104 -8.16 -16.41 6.64
C ARG A 104 -8.37 -15.42 7.77
N TYR A 105 -9.25 -14.46 7.53
CA TYR A 105 -9.68 -13.44 8.52
C TYR A 105 -8.53 -12.61 9.06
N GLN A 106 -7.55 -12.32 8.21
CA GLN A 106 -6.45 -11.42 8.55
C GLN A 106 -6.78 -9.99 8.13
N VAL A 107 -6.37 -9.05 8.96
CA VAL A 107 -6.39 -7.64 8.61
C VAL A 107 -5.35 -7.37 7.54
N ARG A 108 -5.76 -6.65 6.50
CA ARG A 108 -4.95 -6.29 5.35
C ARG A 108 -5.16 -4.82 4.99
N PHE A 109 -4.19 -4.23 4.33
CA PHE A 109 -4.35 -2.95 3.68
C PHE A 109 -4.80 -3.13 2.23
N LEU A 110 -5.96 -2.56 1.90
CA LEU A 110 -6.39 -2.36 0.52
C LEU A 110 -5.90 -0.98 0.09
N GLU A 111 -4.94 -0.97 -0.81
CA GLU A 111 -4.27 0.22 -1.29
C GLU A 111 -4.64 0.49 -2.75
N LEU A 112 -5.26 1.63 -2.99
CA LEU A 112 -5.71 2.04 -4.32
C LEU A 112 -5.22 3.46 -4.64
N SER A 113 -5.09 3.76 -5.92
CA SER A 113 -4.73 5.10 -6.41
C SER A 113 -5.68 5.61 -7.49
N GLY A 114 -5.72 6.93 -7.67
CA GLY A 114 -6.46 7.60 -8.73
C GLY A 114 -7.94 7.20 -8.79
N LYS A 115 -8.42 6.91 -10.00
CA LYS A 115 -9.82 6.59 -10.29
C LYS A 115 -10.36 5.39 -9.47
N PHE A 116 -9.52 4.42 -9.13
CA PHE A 116 -9.97 3.24 -8.39
C PHE A 116 -10.32 3.56 -6.94
N ALA A 117 -9.55 4.46 -6.31
CA ALA A 117 -9.88 4.95 -4.99
C ALA A 117 -11.19 5.75 -5.00
N THR A 118 -11.44 6.56 -6.05
CA THR A 118 -12.70 7.29 -6.22
C THR A 118 -13.87 6.33 -6.40
N GLN A 119 -13.77 5.35 -7.30
CA GLN A 119 -14.80 4.33 -7.51
C GLN A 119 -15.15 3.57 -6.22
N LEU A 120 -14.14 3.17 -5.45
CA LEU A 120 -14.38 2.50 -4.17
C LEU A 120 -15.08 3.42 -3.16
N LYS A 121 -14.69 4.70 -3.09
CA LYS A 121 -15.37 5.68 -2.22
C LYS A 121 -16.85 5.83 -2.56
N GLU A 122 -17.21 5.86 -3.83
CA GLU A 122 -18.61 5.93 -4.29
C GLU A 122 -19.40 4.71 -3.85
N VAL A 123 -18.85 3.50 -4.03
CA VAL A 123 -19.48 2.25 -3.58
C VAL A 123 -19.66 2.21 -2.06
N LEU A 124 -18.67 2.67 -1.30
CA LEU A 124 -18.74 2.73 0.16
C LEU A 124 -19.70 3.82 0.67
N ALA A 125 -19.88 4.91 -0.09
CA ALA A 125 -20.86 5.95 0.23
C ALA A 125 -22.29 5.42 0.11
N ASP A 126 -22.57 4.54 -0.86
CA ASP A 126 -23.88 3.84 -0.95
C ASP A 126 -24.14 2.99 0.29
N ALA A 127 -23.16 2.25 0.78
CA ALA A 127 -23.31 1.49 2.03
C ALA A 127 -23.56 2.37 3.25
N LYS A 128 -22.90 3.53 3.33
CA LYS A 128 -23.13 4.51 4.39
C LYS A 128 -24.55 5.06 4.36
N SER A 129 -25.09 5.29 3.17
CA SER A 129 -26.45 5.79 2.96
C SER A 129 -27.52 4.72 3.20
N ASN A 130 -27.16 3.45 3.04
CA ASN A 130 -28.05 2.30 3.14
C ASN A 130 -27.57 1.27 4.19
N PRO A 131 -27.37 1.65 5.48
CA PRO A 131 -26.73 0.78 6.48
C PRO A 131 -27.57 -0.46 6.83
N LYS A 132 -28.89 -0.44 6.61
CA LYS A 132 -29.75 -1.61 6.80
C LYS A 132 -29.55 -2.65 5.70
N ARG A 133 -29.29 -2.21 4.45
CA ARG A 133 -29.04 -3.08 3.31
C ARG A 133 -27.62 -3.61 3.30
N TYR A 134 -26.65 -2.75 3.67
CA TYR A 134 -25.22 -3.08 3.64
C TYR A 134 -24.57 -2.83 5.01
N PRO A 135 -24.92 -3.62 6.05
CA PRO A 135 -24.22 -3.51 7.34
C PRO A 135 -22.74 -3.93 7.15
N LEU A 136 -21.82 -2.97 7.18
CA LEU A 136 -20.39 -3.17 6.86
C LEU A 136 -19.73 -4.28 7.68
N SER A 137 -20.17 -4.49 8.92
CA SER A 137 -19.60 -5.52 9.80
C SER A 137 -19.84 -6.95 9.33
N LYS A 138 -20.80 -7.16 8.42
CA LYS A 138 -21.15 -8.49 7.91
C LYS A 138 -21.43 -8.56 6.40
N THR A 139 -21.45 -7.44 5.69
CA THR A 139 -21.64 -7.43 4.24
C THR A 139 -20.28 -7.35 3.55
N PRO A 140 -19.83 -8.44 2.92
CA PRO A 140 -18.55 -8.42 2.24
C PRO A 140 -18.61 -7.59 0.97
N LEU A 141 -17.53 -6.85 0.69
CA LEU A 141 -17.27 -6.30 -0.63
C LEU A 141 -16.49 -7.33 -1.47
N LEU A 142 -16.96 -7.56 -2.67
CA LEU A 142 -16.32 -8.39 -3.68
C LEU A 142 -15.51 -7.48 -4.60
N ILE A 143 -14.22 -7.74 -4.69
CA ILE A 143 -13.28 -6.97 -5.51
C ILE A 143 -12.73 -7.89 -6.59
N THR A 144 -13.00 -7.57 -7.84
CA THR A 144 -12.43 -8.30 -8.99
C THR A 144 -11.43 -7.40 -9.70
N LYS A 145 -10.26 -7.94 -9.97
CA LYS A 145 -9.23 -7.28 -10.77
C LYS A 145 -9.18 -7.92 -12.14
N THR A 146 -9.20 -7.09 -13.19
CA THR A 146 -9.00 -7.52 -14.58
C THR A 146 -7.84 -6.75 -15.21
N GLY A 147 -7.22 -7.36 -16.22
CA GLY A 147 -6.05 -6.78 -16.89
C GLY A 147 -4.80 -6.75 -16.02
N GLU A 148 -3.72 -6.30 -16.64
CA GLU A 148 -2.41 -6.20 -16.00
C GLU A 148 -1.78 -4.84 -16.29
N GLN A 149 -0.86 -4.42 -15.42
CA GLN A 149 -0.11 -3.16 -15.55
C GLN A 149 -1.02 -1.96 -15.85
N THR A 150 -0.85 -1.30 -17.00
CA THR A 150 -1.60 -0.11 -17.40
C THR A 150 -3.06 -0.38 -17.78
N SER A 151 -3.40 -1.62 -18.16
CA SER A 151 -4.76 -2.07 -18.49
C SER A 151 -5.54 -2.56 -17.27
N THR A 152 -4.99 -2.46 -16.06
CA THR A 152 -5.67 -2.88 -14.83
C THR A 152 -6.99 -2.13 -14.65
N ALA A 153 -8.04 -2.88 -14.34
CA ALA A 153 -9.33 -2.38 -13.90
C ALA A 153 -9.80 -3.14 -12.66
N TYR A 154 -10.59 -2.46 -11.83
CA TYR A 154 -11.23 -3.06 -10.67
C TYR A 154 -12.73 -2.91 -10.78
N ASN A 155 -13.45 -3.94 -10.33
CA ASN A 155 -14.89 -3.89 -10.11
C ASN A 155 -15.16 -4.12 -8.63
N PHE A 156 -16.02 -3.30 -8.05
CA PHE A 156 -16.40 -3.32 -6.63
C PHE A 156 -17.90 -3.54 -6.53
N ARG A 157 -18.34 -4.56 -5.80
CA ARG A 157 -19.77 -4.79 -5.54
C ARG A 157 -19.97 -5.41 -4.17
N PHE A 158 -21.05 -5.06 -3.49
CA PHE A 158 -21.45 -5.75 -2.29
C PHE A 158 -21.95 -7.16 -2.61
N GLY A 159 -21.54 -8.12 -1.78
CA GLY A 159 -22.11 -9.46 -1.76
C GLY A 159 -23.31 -9.55 -0.83
N GLU A 160 -23.83 -10.75 -0.67
CA GLU A 160 -24.85 -11.03 0.33
C GLU A 160 -24.26 -10.93 1.74
N PRO A 161 -25.01 -10.38 2.71
CA PRO A 161 -24.61 -10.38 4.10
C PRO A 161 -24.31 -11.79 4.61
N LEU A 162 -23.28 -11.93 5.43
CA LEU A 162 -22.95 -13.21 6.05
C LEU A 162 -24.07 -13.60 7.04
N GLU A 163 -24.57 -14.82 6.92
CA GLU A 163 -25.56 -15.38 7.85
C GLU A 163 -24.97 -15.48 9.26
N GLU A 164 -23.75 -15.98 9.36
CA GLU A 164 -23.00 -16.08 10.59
C GLU A 164 -21.70 -15.26 10.54
N ILE A 165 -21.42 -14.57 11.65
CA ILE A 165 -20.19 -13.80 11.81
C ILE A 165 -19.18 -14.67 12.54
N HIS A 166 -18.11 -15.06 11.83
CA HIS A 166 -17.00 -15.78 12.43
C HIS A 166 -16.40 -14.99 13.60
N PRO A 167 -16.00 -15.64 14.74
CA PRO A 167 -15.48 -14.94 15.93
C PRO A 167 -14.37 -13.92 15.63
N LYS A 168 -13.44 -14.24 14.71
CA LYS A 168 -12.38 -13.32 14.28
C LYS A 168 -12.90 -12.06 13.55
N LEU A 169 -14.10 -12.07 13.00
CA LEU A 169 -14.74 -10.89 12.41
C LEU A 169 -15.42 -10.01 13.44
N ARG A 170 -15.77 -10.56 14.62
CA ARG A 170 -16.41 -9.77 15.70
C ARG A 170 -15.39 -8.83 16.36
N LYS A 171 -14.15 -9.28 16.52
CA LYS A 171 -13.05 -8.52 17.12
C LYS A 171 -11.77 -8.75 16.32
N PRO A 172 -11.64 -8.16 15.11
CA PRO A 172 -10.41 -8.26 14.34
C PRO A 172 -9.27 -7.52 15.06
N GLU A 173 -8.08 -8.07 15.01
CA GLU A 173 -6.86 -7.40 15.47
C GLU A 173 -6.44 -6.37 14.42
N TRP A 174 -6.97 -5.15 14.55
CA TRP A 174 -6.62 -4.05 13.65
C TRP A 174 -5.16 -3.64 13.85
N ILE A 175 -4.53 -3.22 12.74
CA ILE A 175 -3.14 -2.79 12.75
C ILE A 175 -3.00 -1.53 13.62
N SER A 176 -2.06 -1.52 14.55
CA SER A 176 -1.85 -0.37 15.44
C SER A 176 -1.41 0.88 14.67
N GLN A 177 -1.55 2.06 15.28
CA GLN A 177 -1.09 3.29 14.64
C GLN A 177 0.42 3.33 14.57
N GLU A 178 1.10 2.79 15.57
CA GLU A 178 2.55 2.68 15.66
C GLU A 178 3.09 1.80 14.54
N ASP A 179 2.47 0.62 14.31
CA ASP A 179 2.82 -0.26 13.19
C ASP A 179 2.61 0.41 11.83
N VAL A 180 1.52 1.21 11.68
CA VAL A 180 1.27 1.96 10.44
C VAL A 180 2.39 2.98 10.20
N VAL A 181 2.74 3.76 11.22
CA VAL A 181 3.83 4.75 11.13
C VAL A 181 5.13 4.06 10.76
N GLU A 182 5.52 2.99 11.44
CA GLU A 182 6.74 2.23 11.16
C GLU A 182 6.78 1.73 9.70
N MET A 183 5.68 1.10 9.23
CA MET A 183 5.59 0.53 7.88
C MET A 183 5.64 1.56 6.75
N TYR A 184 5.18 2.77 7.00
CA TYR A 184 5.05 3.81 5.97
C TYR A 184 6.02 4.97 6.15
N SER A 185 6.88 4.92 7.16
CA SER A 185 7.94 5.92 7.34
C SER A 185 8.85 5.97 6.11
N PRO A 186 9.14 7.17 5.60
CA PRO A 186 10.05 7.34 4.48
C PRO A 186 11.49 7.04 4.90
N ASN A 187 12.25 6.41 4.00
CA ASN A 187 13.70 6.26 4.14
C ASN A 187 14.39 7.45 3.46
N GLU A 188 14.62 8.52 4.21
CA GLU A 188 15.16 9.77 3.66
C GLU A 188 16.57 9.61 3.09
N SER A 189 17.43 8.83 3.75
CA SER A 189 18.80 8.56 3.29
C SER A 189 18.82 7.87 1.93
N GLU A 190 17.95 6.89 1.75
CA GLU A 190 17.83 6.18 0.47
C GLU A 190 17.23 7.06 -0.62
N MET A 191 16.20 7.86 -0.29
CA MET A 191 15.63 8.81 -1.23
C MET A 191 16.63 9.85 -1.71
N LEU A 192 17.47 10.37 -0.82
CA LEU A 192 18.54 11.29 -1.18
C LEU A 192 19.58 10.64 -2.09
N ARG A 193 19.98 9.39 -1.79
CA ARG A 193 20.91 8.62 -2.63
C ARG A 193 20.35 8.41 -4.05
N LEU A 194 19.05 8.07 -4.14
CA LEU A 194 18.39 7.89 -5.43
C LEU A 194 18.24 9.21 -6.18
N ALA A 195 17.86 10.28 -5.52
CA ALA A 195 17.74 11.60 -6.13
C ALA A 195 19.08 12.07 -6.72
N LYS A 196 20.19 11.91 -5.99
CA LYS A 196 21.55 12.21 -6.50
C LYS A 196 21.89 11.40 -7.74
N ARG A 197 21.53 10.10 -7.80
CA ARG A 197 21.73 9.27 -9.00
C ARG A 197 20.90 9.74 -10.19
N LEU A 198 19.77 10.40 -9.94
CA LEU A 198 18.91 11.00 -10.95
C LEU A 198 19.31 12.44 -11.32
N GLY A 199 20.43 12.94 -10.78
CA GLY A 199 20.97 14.25 -11.09
C GLY A 199 20.55 15.38 -10.15
N PHE A 200 19.92 15.07 -9.02
CA PHE A 200 19.64 16.07 -7.99
C PHE A 200 20.92 16.44 -7.23
N ASP A 201 21.24 17.74 -7.22
CA ASP A 201 22.33 18.27 -6.41
C ASP A 201 21.75 19.15 -5.28
N PRO A 202 21.79 18.67 -4.01
CA PRO A 202 21.25 19.42 -2.89
C PRO A 202 22.05 20.72 -2.59
N SER A 203 23.23 20.88 -3.20
CA SER A 203 24.06 22.09 -3.02
C SER A 203 23.71 23.21 -4.00
N SER A 204 22.89 22.92 -5.02
CA SER A 204 22.56 23.90 -6.07
C SER A 204 21.39 24.82 -5.72
N ASP A 205 20.63 24.54 -4.64
CA ASP A 205 19.47 25.35 -4.24
C ASP A 205 19.83 26.57 -3.37
N GLY A 206 21.11 26.91 -3.26
CA GLY A 206 21.62 28.02 -2.43
C GLY A 206 21.55 29.41 -3.05
N ASP A 207 21.15 29.55 -4.33
CA ASP A 207 21.24 30.85 -5.03
C ASP A 207 20.05 31.15 -5.96
N SER A 208 18.84 30.98 -5.48
CA SER A 208 17.66 31.58 -6.12
C SER A 208 16.95 32.53 -5.18
N SER A 209 17.54 33.73 -5.06
CA SER A 209 16.82 34.92 -4.62
C SER A 209 15.68 35.20 -5.62
N TRP A 210 14.42 35.00 -5.15
CA TRP A 210 13.21 35.59 -5.75
C TRP A 210 12.51 36.48 -4.74
#